data_b58c05bf06cdf1e4b0b6e1e616ae428a
#
_entry.id   b58c05bf06cdf1e4b0b6e1e616ae428a
#
_cell.length_a   1.000
_cell.length_b   1.000
_cell.length_c   1.000
_cell.angle_alpha   90.00
_cell.angle_beta   90.00
_cell.angle_gamma   90.00
#
_symmetry.space_group_name_H-M   'P 1'
#
loop_
_entity.id
_entity.type
_entity.pdbx_description
1 polymer ?
#
loop_
_entity_poly.entity_id
_entity_poly.type
_entity_poly.pdbx_seq_one_letter_code
_entity_poly.pdbx_strand_id
1 'polypeptide(L)'
;VAYAHSEVQRDSGAHASTKIVIAGGFGAGKTTFVGAVSEIMPLRTEAMLTDASTGVDALEATPDKRTTTVAMDFGRITLAEDLVLYLFGTPGQRRFWFMWDDLVRGAIGAVVLVDCRRLQDSFAAVDFFEHRNLPFLVAVNEFDGAPRYPVAEVREALTLPTHIPVITVDARDRRSATDALIAVSEYALASLSAN
;
A
#
# COMPACT_ATOMS: atom_id res chain seq x y z
N VAL A 1 55.90 6.61 17.86
CA VAL A 1 54.78 6.94 16.96
C VAL A 1 53.62 6.04 17.37
N ALA A 2 52.71 6.60 18.19
CA ALA A 2 51.52 5.88 18.67
C ALA A 2 50.39 6.05 17.65
N TYR A 3 49.90 4.95 17.14
CA TYR A 3 48.67 4.93 16.31
C TYR A 3 47.47 4.97 17.28
N ALA A 4 46.73 6.06 17.25
CA ALA A 4 45.44 6.17 17.91
C ALA A 4 44.45 5.30 17.16
N HIS A 5 43.97 4.23 17.78
CA HIS A 5 42.77 3.50 17.34
C HIS A 5 41.56 4.40 17.60
N SER A 6 41.01 4.97 16.55
CA SER A 6 39.68 5.54 16.62
C SER A 6 38.68 4.37 16.70
N GLU A 7 38.13 4.17 17.87
CA GLU A 7 36.94 3.34 18.05
C GLU A 7 35.78 3.94 17.26
N VAL A 8 35.44 3.30 16.14
CA VAL A 8 34.20 3.54 15.47
C VAL A 8 33.10 2.99 16.39
N GLN A 9 32.49 3.87 17.14
CA GLN A 9 31.30 3.61 17.93
C GLN A 9 30.21 3.17 16.95
N ARG A 10 30.02 1.86 16.85
CA ARG A 10 28.88 1.26 16.16
C ARG A 10 27.67 1.54 17.02
N ASP A 11 26.95 2.60 16.69
CA ASP A 11 25.60 2.84 17.17
C ASP A 11 24.69 1.77 16.50
N SER A 12 24.63 0.60 17.14
CA SER A 12 23.78 -0.52 16.73
C SER A 12 22.43 -0.43 17.41
N GLY A 13 21.77 0.71 17.30
CA GLY A 13 20.34 0.81 17.49
C GLY A 13 19.66 0.10 16.31
N ALA A 14 19.36 -1.19 16.46
CA ALA A 14 18.56 -1.90 15.47
C ALA A 14 17.16 -1.28 15.48
N HIS A 15 16.92 -0.33 14.57
CA HIS A 15 15.59 0.23 14.39
C HIS A 15 14.66 -0.88 13.87
N ALA A 16 13.66 -1.20 14.66
CA ALA A 16 12.59 -2.09 14.22
C ALA A 16 11.83 -1.38 13.08
N SER A 17 11.48 -2.14 12.06
CA SER A 17 10.68 -1.61 10.98
C SER A 17 9.49 -2.51 10.70
N THR A 18 8.38 -1.88 10.38
CA THR A 18 7.16 -2.56 9.95
C THR A 18 6.71 -2.00 8.62
N LYS A 19 5.89 -2.76 7.90
CA LYS A 19 5.48 -2.43 6.53
C LYS A 19 3.99 -2.65 6.36
N ILE A 20 3.32 -1.66 5.79
CA ILE A 20 1.92 -1.73 5.35
C ILE A 20 1.86 -1.42 3.86
N VAL A 21 1.03 -2.18 3.13
CA VAL A 21 0.79 -1.98 1.71
C VAL A 21 -0.50 -1.20 1.50
N ILE A 22 -0.46 -0.18 0.64
CA ILE A 22 -1.64 0.59 0.22
C ILE A 22 -2.00 0.17 -1.19
N ALA A 23 -3.10 -0.55 -1.31
CA ALA A 23 -3.58 -1.13 -2.57
C ALA A 23 -4.89 -0.47 -3.04
N GLY A 24 -5.33 -0.84 -4.22
CA GLY A 24 -6.58 -0.35 -4.82
C GLY A 24 -6.43 -0.02 -6.30
N GLY A 25 -7.54 0.22 -6.97
CA GLY A 25 -7.60 0.52 -8.40
C GLY A 25 -6.81 1.77 -8.81
N PHE A 26 -6.71 1.99 -10.11
CA PHE A 26 -6.10 3.22 -10.62
C PHE A 26 -6.93 4.44 -10.21
N GLY A 27 -6.30 5.46 -9.62
CA GLY A 27 -6.99 6.67 -9.15
C GLY A 27 -7.79 6.50 -7.85
N ALA A 28 -7.71 5.37 -7.14
CA ALA A 28 -8.41 5.15 -5.87
C ALA A 28 -7.91 6.03 -4.70
N GLY A 29 -6.81 6.79 -4.88
CA GLY A 29 -6.29 7.73 -3.88
C GLY A 29 -5.02 7.26 -3.16
N LYS A 30 -4.34 6.19 -3.62
CA LYS A 30 -3.14 5.62 -2.97
C LYS A 30 -2.03 6.66 -2.75
N THR A 31 -1.66 7.38 -3.80
CA THR A 31 -0.64 8.45 -3.74
C THR A 31 -1.04 9.55 -2.75
N THR A 32 -2.31 9.91 -2.74
CA THR A 32 -2.84 10.92 -1.82
C THR A 32 -2.80 10.43 -0.39
N PHE A 33 -3.22 9.19 -0.14
CA PHE A 33 -3.20 8.56 1.16
C PHE A 33 -1.77 8.50 1.74
N VAL A 34 -0.82 7.96 0.97
CA VAL A 34 0.60 7.91 1.39
C VAL A 34 1.14 9.31 1.65
N GLY A 35 0.85 10.27 0.78
CA GLY A 35 1.28 11.66 0.94
C GLY A 35 0.69 12.35 2.16
N ALA A 36 -0.53 12.03 2.56
CA ALA A 36 -1.19 12.64 3.70
C ALA A 36 -0.53 12.27 5.05
N VAL A 37 0.01 11.05 5.17
CA VAL A 37 0.58 10.54 6.43
C VAL A 37 2.11 10.51 6.45
N SER A 38 2.76 10.48 5.31
CA SER A 38 4.22 10.37 5.21
C SER A 38 4.92 11.60 5.80
N GLU A 39 6.01 11.38 6.53
CA GLU A 39 6.92 12.40 7.05
C GLU A 39 7.95 12.86 6.01
N ILE A 40 8.13 12.05 4.99
CA ILE A 40 9.00 12.37 3.86
C ILE A 40 8.14 12.67 2.62
N MET A 41 8.66 13.47 1.72
CA MET A 41 8.03 13.62 0.41
C MET A 41 7.92 12.22 -0.23
N PRO A 42 6.72 11.77 -0.64
CA PRO A 42 6.56 10.45 -1.22
C PRO A 42 7.51 10.27 -2.41
N LEU A 43 8.39 9.29 -2.30
CA LEU A 43 9.28 8.93 -3.39
C LEU A 43 8.45 8.19 -4.43
N ARG A 44 8.38 8.71 -5.63
CA ARG A 44 7.90 7.99 -6.80
C ARG A 44 9.10 7.24 -7.37
N THR A 45 9.17 5.96 -7.05
CA THR A 45 10.23 5.13 -7.62
C THR A 45 9.85 4.75 -9.04
N GLU A 46 10.70 5.13 -9.99
CA GLU A 46 10.61 4.66 -11.36
C GLU A 46 11.42 3.36 -11.46
N ALA A 47 10.74 2.21 -11.38
CA ALA A 47 11.39 0.93 -11.66
C ALA A 47 11.41 0.68 -13.17
N MET A 48 12.61 0.45 -13.74
CA MET A 48 12.75 0.00 -15.12
C MET A 48 12.40 -1.49 -15.19
N LEU A 49 11.38 -1.82 -15.95
CA LEU A 49 10.96 -3.20 -16.20
C LEU A 49 11.66 -3.72 -17.47
N THR A 50 12.45 -4.75 -17.31
CA THR A 50 12.98 -5.53 -18.40
C THR A 50 11.97 -6.61 -18.82
N ASP A 51 11.83 -6.84 -20.13
CA ASP A 51 11.24 -7.98 -20.89
C ASP A 51 10.01 -8.76 -20.34
N ALA A 52 9.66 -8.70 -19.05
CA ALA A 52 8.52 -9.43 -18.50
C ALA A 52 7.15 -8.86 -18.89
N SER A 53 7.10 -7.65 -19.45
CA SER A 53 5.86 -6.97 -19.86
C SER A 53 5.59 -7.01 -21.37
N THR A 54 6.44 -7.64 -22.15
CA THR A 54 6.39 -7.69 -23.62
C THR A 54 5.24 -8.55 -24.21
N GLY A 55 4.12 -8.61 -23.56
CA GLY A 55 2.96 -9.35 -24.08
C GLY A 55 1.62 -8.62 -23.97
N VAL A 56 1.58 -7.44 -23.38
CA VAL A 56 0.30 -6.83 -22.96
C VAL A 56 0.02 -5.46 -23.59
N ASP A 57 1.03 -4.77 -24.13
CA ASP A 57 0.83 -3.47 -24.78
C ASP A 57 1.28 -3.49 -26.25
N ALA A 58 0.47 -2.87 -27.10
CA ALA A 58 0.82 -2.60 -28.50
C ALA A 58 2.05 -1.69 -28.57
N LEU A 59 3.20 -2.27 -28.88
CA LEU A 59 4.51 -1.61 -29.07
C LEU A 59 4.62 -0.85 -30.40
N GLU A 60 3.51 -0.47 -31.01
CA GLU A 60 3.52 0.11 -32.37
C GLU A 60 4.06 1.55 -32.44
N ALA A 61 4.26 2.24 -31.31
CA ALA A 61 4.65 3.67 -31.35
C ALA A 61 6.12 3.98 -31.09
N THR A 62 6.92 3.06 -30.52
CA THR A 62 8.34 3.34 -30.24
C THR A 62 9.17 2.06 -30.12
N PRO A 63 9.84 1.62 -31.20
CA PRO A 63 10.58 0.34 -31.25
C PRO A 63 11.78 0.23 -30.30
N ASP A 64 12.30 1.35 -29.79
CA ASP A 64 13.55 1.38 -29.00
C ASP A 64 13.36 1.47 -27.47
N LYS A 65 12.14 1.57 -26.94
CA LYS A 65 11.92 1.57 -25.48
C LYS A 65 11.50 0.20 -24.98
N ARG A 66 12.49 -0.62 -24.62
CA ARG A 66 12.27 -1.92 -23.93
C ARG A 66 12.03 -1.76 -22.42
N THR A 67 11.87 -0.54 -21.92
CA THR A 67 11.72 -0.28 -20.49
C THR A 67 10.48 0.59 -20.24
N THR A 68 9.62 0.13 -19.35
CA THR A 68 8.47 0.92 -18.86
C THR A 68 8.74 1.36 -17.44
N THR A 69 8.52 2.64 -17.17
CA THR A 69 8.61 3.20 -15.82
C THR A 69 7.34 2.86 -15.03
N VAL A 70 7.50 2.25 -13.87
CA VAL A 70 6.39 2.01 -12.91
C VAL A 70 6.50 3.02 -11.80
N ALA A 71 5.45 3.81 -11.62
CA ALA A 71 5.35 4.69 -10.46
C ALA A 71 4.81 3.90 -9.26
N MET A 72 5.59 3.84 -8.20
CA MET A 72 5.17 3.33 -6.88
C MET A 72 5.29 4.45 -5.86
N ASP A 73 4.32 4.52 -4.96
CA ASP A 73 4.40 5.46 -3.85
C ASP A 73 5.11 4.82 -2.67
N PHE A 74 6.07 5.53 -2.10
CA PHE A 74 6.76 5.12 -0.89
C PHE A 74 6.65 6.22 0.15
N GLY A 75 6.25 5.86 1.37
CA GLY A 75 6.16 6.75 2.50
C GLY A 75 6.80 6.18 3.76
N ARG A 76 7.10 7.07 4.70
CA ARG A 76 7.70 6.73 5.99
C ARG A 76 7.01 7.48 7.11
N ILE A 77 6.78 6.79 8.23
CA ILE A 77 6.29 7.36 9.50
C ILE A 77 7.18 6.84 10.62
N THR A 78 7.71 7.73 11.44
CA THR A 78 8.43 7.38 12.68
C THR A 78 7.40 7.19 13.78
N LEU A 79 7.26 5.97 14.29
CA LEU A 79 6.29 5.64 15.35
C LEU A 79 6.89 5.80 16.74
N ALA A 80 8.19 5.49 16.90
CA ALA A 80 8.98 5.67 18.12
C ALA A 80 10.45 5.87 17.73
N GLU A 81 11.32 6.17 18.70
CA GLU A 81 12.76 6.39 18.44
C GLU A 81 13.42 5.21 17.71
N ASP A 82 12.93 4.00 17.96
CA ASP A 82 13.44 2.74 17.41
C ASP A 82 12.47 2.02 16.48
N LEU A 83 11.32 2.61 16.14
CA LEU A 83 10.29 1.96 15.30
C LEU A 83 9.84 2.84 14.14
N VAL A 84 9.98 2.33 12.92
CA VAL A 84 9.58 2.99 11.68
C VAL A 84 8.54 2.17 10.94
N LEU A 85 7.48 2.84 10.48
CA LEU A 85 6.50 2.27 9.56
C LEU A 85 6.80 2.72 8.13
N TYR A 86 6.95 1.77 7.24
CA TYR A 86 7.05 1.99 5.80
C TYR A 86 5.74 1.71 5.10
N LEU A 87 5.37 2.61 4.20
CA LEU A 87 4.17 2.51 3.37
C LEU A 87 4.57 2.31 1.91
N PHE A 88 3.96 1.32 1.27
CA PHE A 88 4.18 1.03 -0.14
C PHE A 88 2.85 1.06 -0.90
N GLY A 89 2.69 2.02 -1.80
CA GLY A 89 1.57 2.07 -2.71
C GLY A 89 1.75 1.09 -3.87
N THR A 90 0.79 0.19 -4.10
CA THR A 90 0.85 -0.71 -5.25
C THR A 90 0.54 0.03 -6.55
N PRO A 91 1.16 -0.35 -7.68
CA PRO A 91 0.72 0.11 -8.98
C PRO A 91 -0.76 -0.27 -9.22
N GLY A 92 -1.59 0.71 -9.58
CA GLY A 92 -3.03 0.46 -9.80
C GLY A 92 -3.36 -0.13 -11.17
N GLN A 93 -2.42 -0.13 -12.12
CA GLN A 93 -2.63 -0.65 -13.46
C GLN A 93 -2.41 -2.16 -13.49
N ARG A 94 -3.29 -2.92 -14.17
CA ARG A 94 -3.27 -4.40 -14.22
C ARG A 94 -1.95 -4.97 -14.72
N ARG A 95 -1.33 -4.33 -15.70
CA ARG A 95 -0.06 -4.77 -16.28
C ARG A 95 1.11 -4.83 -15.28
N PHE A 96 0.97 -4.21 -14.10
CA PHE A 96 2.01 -4.19 -13.07
C PHE A 96 1.67 -5.06 -11.85
N TRP A 97 0.61 -5.84 -11.89
CA TRP A 97 0.20 -6.67 -10.76
C TRP A 97 1.21 -7.76 -10.38
N PHE A 98 2.02 -8.20 -11.32
CA PHE A 98 3.10 -9.14 -11.03
C PHE A 98 4.10 -8.64 -9.96
N MET A 99 4.18 -7.31 -9.74
CA MET A 99 5.02 -6.71 -8.69
C MET A 99 4.41 -6.81 -7.30
N TRP A 100 3.11 -7.10 -7.20
CA TRP A 100 2.43 -7.11 -5.91
C TRP A 100 2.98 -8.20 -4.99
N ASP A 101 3.40 -9.33 -5.52
CA ASP A 101 4.01 -10.42 -4.76
C ASP A 101 5.26 -9.99 -4.00
N ASP A 102 6.11 -9.18 -4.64
CA ASP A 102 7.30 -8.63 -4.00
C ASP A 102 6.95 -7.50 -3.02
N LEU A 103 5.94 -6.69 -3.36
CA LEU A 103 5.51 -5.59 -2.51
C LEU A 103 4.86 -6.06 -1.21
N VAL A 104 4.16 -7.17 -1.20
CA VAL A 104 3.52 -7.69 0.03
C VAL A 104 4.47 -8.50 0.90
N ARG A 105 5.61 -8.90 0.39
CA ARG A 105 6.58 -9.69 1.16
C ARG A 105 7.06 -8.92 2.39
N GLY A 106 6.85 -9.48 3.58
CA GLY A 106 7.20 -8.86 4.86
C GLY A 106 6.26 -7.73 5.31
N ALA A 107 5.12 -7.53 4.65
CA ALA A 107 4.10 -6.63 5.14
C ALA A 107 3.30 -7.28 6.28
N ILE A 108 2.93 -6.50 7.29
CA ILE A 108 2.06 -6.94 8.39
C ILE A 108 0.58 -6.89 8.00
N GLY A 109 0.22 -6.06 7.03
CA GLY A 109 -1.15 -5.92 6.54
C GLY A 109 -1.24 -4.99 5.35
N ALA A 110 -2.46 -4.80 4.85
CA ALA A 110 -2.75 -3.93 3.73
C ALA A 110 -4.02 -3.09 3.94
N VAL A 111 -4.01 -1.88 3.37
CA VAL A 111 -5.20 -1.03 3.22
C VAL A 111 -5.61 -1.07 1.75
N VAL A 112 -6.79 -1.60 1.46
CA VAL A 112 -7.36 -1.60 0.10
C VAL A 112 -8.27 -0.40 -0.05
N LEU A 113 -7.80 0.64 -0.74
CA LEU A 113 -8.60 1.82 -1.06
C LEU A 113 -9.61 1.52 -2.14
N VAL A 114 -10.87 1.79 -1.86
CA VAL A 114 -12.00 1.57 -2.75
C VAL A 114 -12.60 2.89 -3.20
N ASP A 115 -12.79 3.02 -4.50
CA ASP A 115 -13.53 4.10 -5.14
C ASP A 115 -14.90 3.59 -5.59
N CYS A 116 -15.97 3.98 -4.87
CA CYS A 116 -17.32 3.54 -5.20
C CYS A 116 -17.82 3.98 -6.57
N ARG A 117 -17.20 4.97 -7.21
CA ARG A 117 -17.51 5.36 -8.61
C ARG A 117 -17.05 4.28 -9.60
N ARG A 118 -16.10 3.43 -9.21
CA ARG A 118 -15.49 2.35 -10.00
C ARG A 118 -15.19 1.13 -9.14
N LEU A 119 -16.21 0.65 -8.44
CA LEU A 119 -16.09 -0.44 -7.48
C LEU A 119 -15.45 -1.70 -8.08
N GLN A 120 -15.72 -1.95 -9.37
CA GLN A 120 -15.16 -3.08 -10.10
C GLN A 120 -13.62 -3.12 -10.14
N ASP A 121 -12.95 -1.96 -10.00
CA ASP A 121 -11.49 -1.90 -9.99
C ASP A 121 -10.88 -2.40 -8.69
N SER A 122 -11.71 -2.63 -7.66
CA SER A 122 -11.29 -3.07 -6.33
C SER A 122 -11.28 -4.59 -6.16
N PHE A 123 -12.06 -5.34 -6.95
CA PHE A 123 -12.18 -6.81 -6.80
C PHE A 123 -10.84 -7.52 -6.84
N ALA A 124 -10.01 -7.16 -7.80
CA ALA A 124 -8.72 -7.82 -7.95
C ALA A 124 -7.76 -7.58 -6.78
N ALA A 125 -7.85 -6.43 -6.12
CA ALA A 125 -7.07 -6.16 -4.92
C ALA A 125 -7.60 -7.00 -3.74
N VAL A 126 -8.91 -7.08 -3.58
CA VAL A 126 -9.56 -7.91 -2.56
C VAL A 126 -9.16 -9.37 -2.74
N ASP A 127 -9.41 -9.93 -3.92
CA ASP A 127 -9.08 -11.32 -4.26
C ASP A 127 -7.59 -11.63 -4.00
N PHE A 128 -6.71 -10.70 -4.35
CA PHE A 128 -5.27 -10.86 -4.15
C PHE A 128 -4.91 -11.06 -2.68
N PHE A 129 -5.44 -10.22 -1.76
CA PHE A 129 -5.12 -10.31 -0.34
C PHE A 129 -5.81 -11.49 0.35
N GLU A 130 -7.03 -11.83 -0.05
CA GLU A 130 -7.73 -13.02 0.45
C GLU A 130 -6.94 -14.30 0.14
N HIS A 131 -6.46 -14.47 -1.10
CA HIS A 131 -5.70 -15.64 -1.50
C HIS A 131 -4.34 -15.78 -0.80
N ARG A 132 -3.79 -14.68 -0.27
CA ARG A 132 -2.49 -14.70 0.42
C ARG A 132 -2.58 -14.79 1.93
N ASN A 133 -3.79 -14.78 2.48
CA ASN A 133 -4.01 -14.72 3.93
C ASN A 133 -3.25 -13.57 4.61
N LEU A 134 -2.99 -12.47 3.89
CA LEU A 134 -2.42 -11.27 4.47
C LEU A 134 -3.56 -10.45 5.09
N PRO A 135 -3.50 -10.09 6.37
CA PRO A 135 -4.50 -9.23 6.98
C PRO A 135 -4.68 -7.94 6.18
N PHE A 136 -5.91 -7.60 5.85
CA PHE A 136 -6.22 -6.34 5.16
C PHE A 136 -7.54 -5.76 5.62
N LEU A 137 -7.68 -4.47 5.46
CA LEU A 137 -8.97 -3.79 5.60
C LEU A 137 -9.35 -3.12 4.28
N VAL A 138 -10.63 -2.93 4.08
CA VAL A 138 -11.17 -2.14 2.99
C VAL A 138 -11.48 -0.74 3.48
N ALA A 139 -10.89 0.26 2.84
CA ALA A 139 -11.09 1.68 3.12
C ALA A 139 -11.82 2.35 1.95
N VAL A 140 -13.10 2.64 2.13
CA VAL A 140 -13.92 3.35 1.14
C VAL A 140 -13.50 4.81 1.11
N ASN A 141 -12.82 5.23 0.05
CA ASN A 141 -12.32 6.59 -0.07
C ASN A 141 -13.43 7.55 -0.51
N GLU A 142 -13.65 8.58 0.28
CA GLU A 142 -14.65 9.61 0.02
C GLU A 142 -14.10 10.67 -0.94
N PHE A 143 -14.71 10.76 -2.12
CA PHE A 143 -14.41 11.79 -3.13
C PHE A 143 -15.48 12.87 -3.12
N ASP A 144 -15.10 14.10 -3.36
CA ASP A 144 -16.04 15.23 -3.46
C ASP A 144 -17.05 14.98 -4.60
N GLY A 145 -18.33 15.13 -4.27
CA GLY A 145 -19.41 14.94 -5.21
C GLY A 145 -19.69 13.47 -5.60
N ALA A 146 -18.96 12.51 -5.05
CA ALA A 146 -19.24 11.09 -5.28
C ALA A 146 -20.41 10.60 -4.40
N PRO A 147 -21.17 9.61 -4.87
CA PRO A 147 -22.17 8.95 -4.04
C PRO A 147 -21.52 8.31 -2.80
N ARG A 148 -22.20 8.43 -1.66
CA ARG A 148 -21.81 7.77 -0.41
C ARG A 148 -22.71 6.56 -0.18
N TYR A 149 -22.10 5.42 0.05
CA TYR A 149 -22.81 4.18 0.34
C TYR A 149 -22.51 3.74 1.78
N PRO A 150 -23.51 3.20 2.47
CA PRO A 150 -23.28 2.53 3.75
C PRO A 150 -22.20 1.45 3.63
N VAL A 151 -21.33 1.34 4.63
CA VAL A 151 -20.27 0.32 4.68
C VAL A 151 -20.81 -1.09 4.46
N ALA A 152 -22.02 -1.39 4.95
CA ALA A 152 -22.67 -2.69 4.77
C ALA A 152 -22.95 -3.01 3.29
N GLU A 153 -23.40 -2.03 2.51
CA GLU A 153 -23.65 -2.20 1.08
C GLU A 153 -22.36 -2.43 0.29
N VAL A 154 -21.29 -1.71 0.65
CA VAL A 154 -19.98 -1.90 0.03
C VAL A 154 -19.42 -3.29 0.36
N ARG A 155 -19.59 -3.76 1.61
CA ARG A 155 -19.21 -5.11 2.02
C ARG A 155 -19.94 -6.17 1.20
N GLU A 156 -21.25 -6.03 1.04
CA GLU A 156 -22.08 -6.96 0.27
C GLU A 156 -21.65 -6.96 -1.20
N ALA A 157 -21.49 -5.79 -1.79
CA ALA A 157 -21.09 -5.63 -3.19
C ALA A 157 -19.71 -6.22 -3.49
N LEU A 158 -18.76 -6.17 -2.54
CA LEU A 158 -17.44 -6.79 -2.65
C LEU A 158 -17.41 -8.24 -2.16
N THR A 159 -18.55 -8.78 -1.69
CA THR A 159 -18.69 -10.16 -1.16
C THR A 159 -17.69 -10.44 0.00
N LEU A 160 -17.41 -9.43 0.82
CA LEU A 160 -16.41 -9.53 1.89
C LEU A 160 -16.91 -10.32 3.09
N PRO A 161 -16.11 -11.27 3.62
CA PRO A 161 -16.37 -11.91 4.89
C PRO A 161 -16.55 -10.90 6.03
N THR A 162 -17.34 -11.27 7.03
CA THR A 162 -17.69 -10.37 8.15
C THR A 162 -16.50 -9.96 9.01
N HIS A 163 -15.45 -10.79 9.04
CA HIS A 163 -14.24 -10.52 9.82
C HIS A 163 -13.32 -9.49 9.19
N ILE A 164 -13.43 -9.23 7.88
CA ILE A 164 -12.61 -8.20 7.23
C ILE A 164 -13.17 -6.82 7.58
N PRO A 165 -12.38 -5.92 8.18
CA PRO A 165 -12.84 -4.58 8.50
C PRO A 165 -13.14 -3.77 7.23
N VAL A 166 -14.26 -3.03 7.23
CA VAL A 166 -14.58 -2.05 6.19
C VAL A 166 -14.85 -0.72 6.88
N ILE A 167 -14.13 0.31 6.47
CA ILE A 167 -14.21 1.67 7.03
C ILE A 167 -14.36 2.69 5.91
N THR A 168 -14.76 3.91 6.24
CA THR A 168 -14.68 5.06 5.34
C THR A 168 -13.40 5.85 5.62
N VAL A 169 -12.82 6.47 4.61
CA VAL A 169 -11.60 7.29 4.72
C VAL A 169 -11.68 8.48 3.75
N ASP A 170 -11.19 9.63 4.18
CA ASP A 170 -10.75 10.68 3.26
C ASP A 170 -9.22 10.59 3.14
N ALA A 171 -8.74 10.11 2.01
CA ALA A 171 -7.31 9.94 1.77
C ALA A 171 -6.51 11.25 1.81
N ARG A 172 -7.17 12.42 1.77
CA ARG A 172 -6.53 13.74 1.87
C ARG A 172 -6.34 14.17 3.32
N ASP A 173 -7.16 13.63 4.23
CA ASP A 173 -7.11 13.97 5.64
C ASP A 173 -6.12 13.05 6.36
N ARG A 174 -5.07 13.67 6.94
CA ARG A 174 -4.03 12.96 7.69
C ARG A 174 -4.60 12.13 8.83
N ARG A 175 -5.58 12.65 9.57
CA ARG A 175 -6.19 11.96 10.70
C ARG A 175 -6.95 10.73 10.22
N SER A 176 -7.80 10.88 9.23
CA SER A 176 -8.57 9.79 8.64
C SER A 176 -7.67 8.67 8.09
N ALA A 177 -6.60 9.04 7.38
CA ALA A 177 -5.63 8.08 6.88
C ALA A 177 -4.83 7.40 8.01
N THR A 178 -4.48 8.12 9.09
CA THR A 178 -3.82 7.56 10.28
C THR A 178 -4.73 6.57 10.99
N ASP A 179 -6.01 6.88 11.17
CA ASP A 179 -6.99 6.00 11.79
C ASP A 179 -7.12 4.67 11.01
N ALA A 180 -7.06 4.73 9.68
CA ALA A 180 -7.04 3.53 8.84
C ALA A 180 -5.76 2.67 9.03
N LEU A 181 -4.60 3.30 9.21
CA LEU A 181 -3.34 2.58 9.51
C LEU A 181 -3.38 1.94 10.89
N ILE A 182 -3.95 2.60 11.89
CA ILE A 182 -4.17 2.03 13.23
C ILE A 182 -5.09 0.82 13.12
N ALA A 183 -6.25 0.96 12.46
CA ALA A 183 -7.23 -0.11 12.31
C ALA A 183 -6.65 -1.36 11.63
N VAL A 184 -5.86 -1.22 10.56
CA VAL A 184 -5.22 -2.38 9.92
C VAL A 184 -4.14 -3.00 10.79
N SER A 185 -3.42 -2.20 11.57
CA SER A 185 -2.39 -2.71 12.49
C SER A 185 -3.00 -3.52 13.63
N GLU A 186 -4.09 -3.02 14.24
CA GLU A 186 -4.83 -3.72 15.28
C GLU A 186 -5.43 -5.02 14.75
N TYR A 187 -6.02 -4.99 13.55
CA TYR A 187 -6.57 -6.18 12.91
C TYR A 187 -5.49 -7.23 12.62
N ALA A 188 -4.33 -6.81 12.13
CA ALA A 188 -3.20 -7.70 11.88
C ALA A 188 -2.68 -8.35 13.18
N LEU A 189 -2.54 -7.58 14.25
CA LEU A 189 -2.13 -8.10 15.57
C LEU A 189 -3.14 -9.10 16.13
N ALA A 190 -4.43 -8.81 16.03
CA ALA A 190 -5.50 -9.73 16.45
C ALA A 190 -5.46 -11.04 15.66
N SER A 191 -5.18 -10.98 14.36
CA SER A 191 -5.07 -12.15 13.48
C SER A 191 -3.88 -13.04 13.84
N LEU A 192 -2.76 -12.46 14.29
CA LEU A 192 -1.59 -13.22 14.76
C LEU A 192 -1.85 -13.94 16.09
N SER A 193 -2.68 -13.36 16.95
CA SER A 193 -3.02 -13.92 18.26
C SER A 193 -4.04 -15.06 18.18
N ALA A 194 -4.74 -15.22 17.06
CA ALA A 194 -5.77 -16.24 16.84
C ALA A 194 -5.25 -17.52 16.19
N ASN A 195 -3.99 -17.53 15.71
CA ASN A 195 -3.28 -18.68 15.13
C ASN A 195 -2.28 -19.28 16.12
#